data_34ed0d73013dae844b3fa4e54a9685e1
#
_entry.id   34ed0d73013dae844b3fa4e54a9685e1
#
_cell.length_a   1.000
_cell.length_b   1.000
_cell.length_c   1.000
_cell.angle_alpha   90.00
_cell.angle_beta   90.00
_cell.angle_gamma   90.00
#
_symmetry.space_group_name_H-M   'P 1'
#
loop_
_entity.id
_entity.type
_entity.pdbx_description
1 polymer ?
#
loop_
_entity_poly.entity_id
_entity_poly.type
_entity_poly.pdbx_seq_one_letter_code
_entity_poly.pdbx_strand_id
1 'polypeptide(L)'
;MRDSLLANKPYDVWVRELLAATGTVLENPAVAWYKRVKEPKEQIEDVAQLFLGVRMQCAQCHHHPFEKWSQDDYYGLVAFFSQVGRKPTGIRGEDQIFHQRGVAEAKNVRSGVMIRPAALGDPVGVISPDTDPRLNLADWMAKADNPFFAKALVNRYWKHFFKRGLIEPEDDIRDSNPPTNPELLAALEKHFIDSGFDLKELVRVITLSLIHI
;
A
#
# COMPACT_ATOMS: atom_id res chain seq x y z
N MET A 1 -4.15 9.63 -13.49
CA MET A 1 -5.36 9.01 -12.89
C MET A 1 -6.49 8.86 -13.90
N ARG A 2 -7.04 9.95 -14.51
CA ARG A 2 -8.13 9.84 -15.49
C ARG A 2 -7.79 8.86 -16.63
N ASP A 3 -6.63 9.01 -17.25
CA ASP A 3 -6.20 8.20 -18.39
C ASP A 3 -5.98 6.74 -18.00
N SER A 4 -5.48 6.47 -16.80
CA SER A 4 -5.35 5.12 -16.25
C SER A 4 -6.71 4.44 -16.07
N LEU A 5 -7.72 5.17 -15.57
CA LEU A 5 -9.07 4.65 -15.44
C LEU A 5 -9.76 4.46 -16.80
N LEU A 6 -9.55 5.37 -17.76
CA LEU A 6 -10.07 5.21 -19.12
C LEU A 6 -9.48 3.99 -19.80
N ALA A 7 -8.17 3.80 -19.70
CA ALA A 7 -7.45 2.65 -20.24
C ALA A 7 -7.69 1.35 -19.47
N ASN A 8 -8.49 1.37 -18.42
CA ASN A 8 -8.71 0.23 -17.51
C ASN A 8 -7.39 -0.39 -17.01
N LYS A 9 -6.44 0.46 -16.61
CA LYS A 9 -5.15 -0.01 -16.09
C LYS A 9 -5.38 -0.88 -14.85
N PRO A 10 -4.77 -2.08 -14.76
CA PRO A 10 -4.85 -2.91 -13.57
C PRO A 10 -4.42 -2.16 -12.32
N TYR A 11 -5.13 -2.39 -11.22
CA TYR A 11 -4.92 -1.62 -9.99
C TYR A 11 -3.54 -1.85 -9.37
N ASP A 12 -3.03 -3.07 -9.40
CA ASP A 12 -1.68 -3.44 -8.96
C ASP A 12 -0.60 -2.70 -9.76
N VAL A 13 -0.72 -2.64 -11.09
CA VAL A 13 0.17 -1.88 -11.97
C VAL A 13 0.11 -0.38 -11.63
N TRP A 14 -1.10 0.15 -11.42
CA TRP A 14 -1.27 1.57 -11.07
C TRP A 14 -0.63 1.91 -9.72
N VAL A 15 -0.80 1.05 -8.70
CA VAL A 15 -0.18 1.25 -7.38
C VAL A 15 1.34 1.09 -7.47
N ARG A 16 1.84 0.12 -8.23
CA ARG A 16 3.27 -0.04 -8.49
C ARG A 16 3.91 1.22 -9.10
N GLU A 17 3.27 1.80 -10.12
CA GLU A 17 3.73 3.05 -10.74
C GLU A 17 3.72 4.23 -9.77
N LEU A 18 2.74 4.29 -8.86
CA LEU A 18 2.65 5.31 -7.82
C LEU A 18 3.79 5.17 -6.80
N LEU A 19 3.99 3.96 -6.26
CA LEU A 19 4.98 3.70 -5.22
C LEU A 19 6.41 3.87 -5.72
N ALA A 20 6.70 3.42 -6.93
CA ALA A 20 8.04 3.52 -7.53
C ALA A 20 8.22 4.77 -8.42
N ALA A 21 7.34 5.77 -8.28
CA ALA A 21 7.41 6.99 -9.08
C ALA A 21 8.74 7.72 -8.90
N THR A 22 9.33 8.14 -10.02
CA THR A 22 10.57 8.92 -10.08
C THR A 22 10.41 10.08 -11.07
N GLY A 23 11.33 11.06 -11.02
CA GLY A 23 11.29 12.28 -11.84
C GLY A 23 10.69 13.45 -11.10
N THR A 24 10.21 14.44 -11.84
CA THR A 24 9.49 15.61 -11.36
C THR A 24 7.98 15.44 -11.52
N VAL A 25 7.18 16.29 -10.88
CA VAL A 25 5.70 16.26 -11.04
C VAL A 25 5.28 16.51 -12.48
N LEU A 26 6.05 17.34 -13.23
CA LEU A 26 5.77 17.66 -14.64
C LEU A 26 6.03 16.46 -15.55
N GLU A 27 7.08 15.69 -15.29
CA GLU A 27 7.43 14.49 -16.05
C GLU A 27 6.55 13.29 -15.67
N ASN A 28 6.27 13.14 -14.39
CA ASN A 28 5.53 12.02 -13.83
C ASN A 28 4.56 12.52 -12.74
N PRO A 29 3.28 12.69 -13.05
CA PRO A 29 2.29 13.19 -12.08
C PRO A 29 2.15 12.33 -10.79
N ALA A 30 2.54 11.05 -10.83
CA ALA A 30 2.52 10.18 -9.64
C ALA A 30 3.50 10.67 -8.55
N VAL A 31 4.54 11.41 -8.91
CA VAL A 31 5.50 12.04 -7.98
C VAL A 31 4.82 13.07 -7.07
N ALA A 32 3.64 13.58 -7.42
CA ALA A 32 2.88 14.50 -6.58
C ALA A 32 2.57 13.93 -5.19
N TRP A 33 2.43 12.61 -5.07
CA TRP A 33 2.27 11.95 -3.77
C TRP A 33 3.47 12.18 -2.86
N TYR A 34 4.69 12.05 -3.39
CA TYR A 34 5.95 12.31 -2.68
C TYR A 34 6.14 13.78 -2.27
N LYS A 35 5.48 14.69 -2.94
CA LYS A 35 5.47 16.11 -2.55
C LYS A 35 4.67 16.35 -1.28
N ARG A 36 3.61 15.57 -1.08
CA ARG A 36 2.74 15.63 0.10
C ARG A 36 3.33 14.84 1.27
N VAL A 37 3.79 13.61 1.01
CA VAL A 37 4.29 12.67 2.02
C VAL A 37 5.79 12.53 1.83
N LYS A 38 6.57 13.16 2.72
CA LYS A 38 8.01 13.34 2.50
C LYS A 38 8.87 12.29 3.19
N GLU A 39 8.51 11.94 4.41
CA GLU A 39 9.32 11.06 5.25
C GLU A 39 8.95 9.59 5.05
N PRO A 40 9.93 8.65 5.08
CA PRO A 40 9.68 7.23 4.91
C PRO A 40 8.61 6.67 5.86
N LYS A 41 8.53 7.17 7.09
CA LYS A 41 7.51 6.77 8.07
C LYS A 41 6.11 7.20 7.62
N GLU A 42 5.96 8.46 7.21
CA GLU A 42 4.70 8.98 6.69
C GLU A 42 4.27 8.23 5.43
N GLN A 43 5.24 7.90 4.55
CA GLN A 43 4.99 7.16 3.32
C GLN A 43 4.41 5.78 3.60
N ILE A 44 4.99 5.05 4.55
CA ILE A 44 4.49 3.71 4.86
C ILE A 44 3.18 3.72 5.64
N GLU A 45 2.97 4.70 6.51
CA GLU A 45 1.69 4.87 7.21
C GLU A 45 0.56 5.16 6.23
N ASP A 46 0.79 6.04 5.25
CA ASP A 46 -0.17 6.35 4.18
C ASP A 46 -0.42 5.11 3.29
N VAL A 47 0.63 4.38 2.90
CA VAL A 47 0.51 3.14 2.11
C VAL A 47 -0.24 2.05 2.87
N ALA A 48 0.11 1.81 4.13
CA ALA A 48 -0.54 0.79 4.94
C ALA A 48 -2.04 1.09 5.12
N GLN A 49 -2.38 2.33 5.40
CA GLN A 49 -3.78 2.74 5.58
C GLN A 49 -4.56 2.74 4.26
N LEU A 50 -3.98 3.28 3.16
CA LEU A 50 -4.69 3.40 1.89
C LEU A 50 -4.79 2.09 1.12
N PHE A 51 -3.72 1.33 1.05
CA PHE A 51 -3.63 0.16 0.17
C PHE A 51 -3.75 -1.18 0.89
N LEU A 52 -3.38 -1.24 2.17
CA LEU A 52 -3.48 -2.47 2.95
C LEU A 52 -4.66 -2.44 3.94
N GLY A 53 -5.25 -1.27 4.20
CA GLY A 53 -6.33 -1.13 5.17
C GLY A 53 -5.89 -1.39 6.61
N VAL A 54 -4.62 -1.17 6.93
CA VAL A 54 -4.01 -1.43 8.24
C VAL A 54 -3.47 -0.15 8.85
N ARG A 55 -3.76 0.09 10.13
CA ARG A 55 -3.26 1.25 10.88
C ARG A 55 -1.98 0.89 11.60
N MET A 56 -0.83 1.34 11.10
CA MET A 56 0.49 0.98 11.63
C MET A 56 1.10 2.01 12.58
N GLN A 57 0.51 3.20 12.75
CA GLN A 57 1.10 4.32 13.51
C GLN A 57 1.47 3.94 14.94
N CYS A 58 0.64 3.13 15.62
CA CYS A 58 0.92 2.71 17.00
C CYS A 58 2.20 1.87 17.10
N ALA A 59 2.51 1.06 16.07
CA ALA A 59 3.69 0.20 16.05
C ALA A 59 5.01 0.98 15.91
N GLN A 60 4.97 2.28 15.62
CA GLN A 60 6.15 3.14 15.61
C GLN A 60 6.84 3.24 16.98
N CYS A 61 6.06 3.31 18.07
CA CYS A 61 6.58 3.59 19.42
C CYS A 61 6.56 2.37 20.35
N HIS A 62 5.61 1.44 20.16
CA HIS A 62 5.44 0.22 20.94
C HIS A 62 4.79 -0.86 20.10
N HIS A 63 4.75 -2.11 20.57
CA HIS A 63 3.96 -3.15 19.91
C HIS A 63 2.51 -2.67 19.77
N HIS A 64 1.91 -2.96 18.61
CA HIS A 64 0.54 -2.53 18.34
C HIS A 64 -0.42 -3.09 19.42
N PRO A 65 -1.24 -2.26 20.10
CA PRO A 65 -2.00 -2.69 21.27
C PRO A 65 -3.11 -3.70 20.95
N PHE A 66 -3.58 -3.74 19.70
CA PHE A 66 -4.70 -4.59 19.27
C PHE A 66 -4.33 -5.52 18.10
N GLU A 67 -3.05 -5.54 17.69
CA GLU A 67 -2.55 -6.29 16.56
C GLU A 67 -1.27 -7.04 16.91
N LYS A 68 -0.93 -8.04 16.11
CA LYS A 68 0.31 -8.83 16.26
C LYS A 68 1.57 -8.08 15.81
N TRP A 69 1.44 -6.88 15.26
CA TRP A 69 2.56 -6.16 14.66
C TRP A 69 3.49 -5.54 15.70
N SER A 70 4.76 -5.87 15.58
CA SER A 70 5.83 -5.35 16.40
C SER A 70 6.39 -4.03 15.83
N GLN A 71 7.27 -3.39 16.60
CA GLN A 71 8.06 -2.28 16.08
C GLN A 71 8.97 -2.71 14.92
N ASP A 72 9.52 -3.92 14.95
CA ASP A 72 10.39 -4.41 13.89
C ASP A 72 9.59 -4.61 12.59
N ASP A 73 8.33 -5.05 12.65
CA ASP A 73 7.43 -5.10 11.48
C ASP A 73 7.19 -3.69 10.90
N TYR A 74 6.96 -2.69 11.77
CA TYR A 74 6.83 -1.30 11.34
C TYR A 74 8.09 -0.79 10.65
N TYR A 75 9.28 -0.97 11.27
CA TYR A 75 10.53 -0.51 10.68
C TYR A 75 10.96 -1.33 9.46
N GLY A 76 10.55 -2.59 9.35
CA GLY A 76 10.67 -3.41 8.15
C GLY A 76 9.93 -2.80 6.96
N LEU A 77 8.69 -2.33 7.19
CA LEU A 77 7.94 -1.59 6.18
C LEU A 77 8.57 -0.23 5.84
N VAL A 78 9.03 0.53 6.85
CA VAL A 78 9.72 1.83 6.63
C VAL A 78 10.96 1.66 5.76
N ALA A 79 11.68 0.54 5.89
CA ALA A 79 12.89 0.28 5.14
C ALA A 79 12.69 0.24 3.61
N PHE A 80 11.49 -0.08 3.11
CA PHE A 80 11.19 -0.01 1.68
C PHE A 80 11.29 1.40 1.09
N PHE A 81 11.10 2.42 1.92
CA PHE A 81 11.18 3.82 1.49
C PHE A 81 12.50 4.51 1.87
N SER A 82 13.42 3.80 2.52
CA SER A 82 14.68 4.37 3.01
C SER A 82 15.61 4.86 1.91
N GLN A 83 15.44 4.38 0.68
CA GLN A 83 16.25 4.74 -0.49
C GLN A 83 15.55 5.72 -1.44
N VAL A 84 14.55 6.46 -0.94
CA VAL A 84 13.90 7.54 -1.70
C VAL A 84 14.76 8.79 -1.62
N GLY A 85 15.50 9.10 -2.68
CA GLY A 85 16.28 10.31 -2.81
C GLY A 85 15.44 11.50 -3.29
N ARG A 86 15.82 12.70 -2.85
CA ARG A 86 15.23 13.98 -3.26
C ARG A 86 16.32 14.95 -3.69
N LYS A 87 16.10 15.64 -4.81
CA LYS A 87 17.00 16.65 -5.31
C LYS A 87 16.21 17.91 -5.73
N PRO A 88 16.57 19.12 -5.26
CA PRO A 88 15.94 20.34 -5.72
C PRO A 88 16.10 20.52 -7.23
N THR A 89 15.04 20.93 -7.93
CA THR A 89 15.07 21.20 -9.38
C THR A 89 15.47 22.63 -9.72
N GLY A 90 15.57 23.51 -8.74
CA GLY A 90 15.70 24.97 -8.94
C GLY A 90 14.35 25.69 -9.04
N ILE A 91 13.26 24.97 -9.21
CA ILE A 91 11.90 25.51 -9.16
C ILE A 91 11.41 25.46 -7.72
N ARG A 92 10.96 26.58 -7.20
CA ARG A 92 10.51 26.68 -5.78
C ARG A 92 9.40 25.67 -5.49
N GLY A 93 9.66 24.79 -4.52
CA GLY A 93 8.71 23.79 -4.05
C GLY A 93 8.58 22.56 -4.96
N GLU A 94 9.52 22.36 -5.89
CA GLU A 94 9.61 21.17 -6.72
C GLU A 94 10.92 20.43 -6.48
N ASP A 95 10.80 19.12 -6.19
CA ASP A 95 11.91 18.20 -6.04
C ASP A 95 11.82 17.12 -7.12
N GLN A 96 12.97 16.69 -7.59
CA GLN A 96 13.10 15.45 -8.35
C GLN A 96 13.23 14.27 -7.39
N ILE A 97 12.38 13.28 -7.56
CA ILE A 97 12.40 12.03 -6.78
C ILE A 97 13.18 10.97 -7.57
N PHE A 98 14.03 10.23 -6.88
CA PHE A 98 14.82 9.16 -7.51
C PHE A 98 15.09 8.02 -6.52
N HIS A 99 15.41 6.84 -7.04
CA HIS A 99 15.96 5.76 -6.22
C HIS A 99 17.45 6.04 -5.96
N GLN A 100 17.81 6.17 -4.70
CA GLN A 100 19.19 6.26 -4.26
C GLN A 100 19.74 4.84 -4.05
N ARG A 101 20.80 4.49 -4.75
CA ARG A 101 21.48 3.20 -4.57
C ARG A 101 22.02 3.05 -3.17
N GLY A 102 21.83 1.90 -2.58
CA GLY A 102 22.31 1.61 -1.24
C GLY A 102 21.55 0.49 -0.56
N VAL A 103 22.00 0.13 0.63
CA VAL A 103 21.34 -0.89 1.45
C VAL A 103 20.06 -0.30 2.02
N ALA A 104 18.92 -0.91 1.67
CA ALA A 104 17.64 -0.52 2.26
C ALA A 104 17.56 -1.00 3.70
N GLU A 105 17.41 -0.08 4.64
CA GLU A 105 17.27 -0.38 6.07
C GLU A 105 16.68 0.82 6.82
N ALA A 106 16.04 0.57 7.96
CA ALA A 106 15.52 1.59 8.85
C ALA A 106 15.91 1.29 10.30
N LYS A 107 16.32 2.32 11.04
CA LYS A 107 16.71 2.16 12.44
C LYS A 107 15.49 2.11 13.34
N ASN A 108 15.30 1.00 14.04
CA ASN A 108 14.34 0.93 15.14
C ASN A 108 14.84 1.84 16.28
N VAL A 109 14.10 2.89 16.58
CA VAL A 109 14.53 3.93 17.54
C VAL A 109 14.62 3.43 18.97
N ARG A 110 13.90 2.36 19.32
CA ARG A 110 13.90 1.80 20.67
C ARG A 110 15.07 0.82 20.89
N SER A 111 15.23 -0.13 19.96
CA SER A 111 16.29 -1.15 20.07
C SER A 111 17.64 -0.67 19.54
N GLY A 112 17.66 0.36 18.70
CA GLY A 112 18.84 0.82 17.99
C GLY A 112 19.26 -0.06 16.81
N VAL A 113 18.56 -1.17 16.58
CA VAL A 113 18.85 -2.15 15.53
C VAL A 113 18.45 -1.62 14.14
N MET A 114 19.29 -1.90 13.14
CA MET A 114 18.97 -1.66 11.73
C MET A 114 18.10 -2.80 11.21
N ILE A 115 16.89 -2.49 10.77
CA ILE A 115 15.92 -3.45 10.26
C ILE A 115 15.89 -3.37 8.72
N ARG A 116 16.01 -4.51 8.07
CA ARG A 116 15.91 -4.64 6.62
C ARG A 116 14.46 -4.67 6.17
N PRO A 117 14.17 -4.42 4.86
CA PRO A 117 12.82 -4.51 4.34
C PRO A 117 12.16 -5.85 4.66
N ALA A 118 11.02 -5.78 5.29
CA ALA A 118 10.15 -6.91 5.56
C ALA A 118 8.69 -6.46 5.40
N ALA A 119 7.90 -7.26 4.69
CA ALA A 119 6.48 -7.03 4.56
C ALA A 119 5.71 -7.69 5.72
N LEU A 120 4.44 -7.33 5.89
CA LEU A 120 3.63 -7.84 6.99
C LEU A 120 3.39 -9.35 6.83
N GLY A 121 4.04 -10.13 7.70
CA GLY A 121 3.94 -11.59 7.70
C GLY A 121 4.76 -12.31 6.61
N ASP A 122 5.53 -11.57 5.79
CA ASP A 122 6.35 -12.16 4.72
C ASP A 122 7.76 -11.51 4.74
N PRO A 123 8.79 -12.24 5.19
CA PRO A 123 10.14 -11.74 5.12
C PRO A 123 10.56 -11.63 3.65
N VAL A 124 10.71 -10.41 3.18
CA VAL A 124 11.30 -10.15 1.86
C VAL A 124 12.79 -10.48 1.93
N GLY A 125 13.26 -11.29 1.00
CA GLY A 125 14.67 -11.67 0.95
C GLY A 125 15.62 -10.45 0.79
N VAL A 126 16.92 -10.72 0.70
CA VAL A 126 17.92 -9.65 0.52
C VAL A 126 17.67 -8.90 -0.79
N ILE A 127 17.38 -7.61 -0.68
CA ILE A 127 17.20 -6.72 -1.84
C ILE A 127 18.59 -6.19 -2.25
N SER A 128 18.91 -6.30 -3.54
CA SER A 128 20.16 -5.73 -4.08
C SER A 128 20.18 -4.21 -3.89
N PRO A 129 21.34 -3.61 -3.54
CA PRO A 129 21.50 -2.17 -3.45
C PRO A 129 21.16 -1.39 -4.73
N ASP A 130 21.15 -2.07 -5.88
CA ASP A 130 20.80 -1.49 -7.18
C ASP A 130 19.31 -1.59 -7.51
N THR A 131 18.56 -2.37 -6.74
CA THR A 131 17.10 -2.55 -6.94
C THR A 131 16.33 -1.58 -6.07
N ASP A 132 15.34 -0.91 -6.64
CA ASP A 132 14.45 -0.04 -5.89
C ASP A 132 13.55 -0.88 -4.95
N PRO A 133 13.69 -0.73 -3.62
CA PRO A 133 12.95 -1.56 -2.66
C PRO A 133 11.43 -1.40 -2.75
N ARG A 134 10.95 -0.26 -3.23
CA ARG A 134 9.50 0.02 -3.41
C ARG A 134 8.86 -0.92 -4.42
N LEU A 135 9.63 -1.41 -5.41
CA LEU A 135 9.16 -2.42 -6.35
C LEU A 135 8.88 -3.76 -5.65
N ASN A 136 9.75 -4.16 -4.72
CA ASN A 136 9.54 -5.39 -3.94
C ASN A 136 8.29 -5.30 -3.05
N LEU A 137 8.02 -4.11 -2.47
CA LEU A 137 6.79 -3.87 -1.73
C LEU A 137 5.56 -4.01 -2.64
N ALA A 138 5.58 -3.38 -3.82
CA ALA A 138 4.48 -3.46 -4.78
C ALA A 138 4.27 -4.91 -5.27
N ASP A 139 5.34 -5.66 -5.53
CA ASP A 139 5.27 -7.07 -5.94
C ASP A 139 4.66 -7.94 -4.84
N TRP A 140 5.02 -7.70 -3.57
CA TRP A 140 4.41 -8.37 -2.44
C TRP A 140 2.91 -8.04 -2.32
N MET A 141 2.54 -6.77 -2.49
CA MET A 141 1.13 -6.36 -2.46
C MET A 141 0.29 -7.04 -3.54
N ALA A 142 0.84 -7.20 -4.73
CA ALA A 142 0.16 -7.80 -5.88
C ALA A 142 0.09 -9.35 -5.86
N LYS A 143 0.70 -10.01 -4.86
CA LYS A 143 0.59 -11.46 -4.72
C LYS A 143 -0.88 -11.88 -4.54
N ALA A 144 -1.27 -12.98 -5.19
CA ALA A 144 -2.64 -13.50 -5.10
C ALA A 144 -3.03 -13.94 -3.67
N ASP A 145 -2.06 -14.31 -2.87
CA ASP A 145 -2.22 -14.71 -1.47
C ASP A 145 -1.99 -13.57 -0.47
N ASN A 146 -1.81 -12.32 -0.96
CA ASN A 146 -1.67 -11.16 -0.07
C ASN A 146 -2.97 -10.94 0.72
N PRO A 147 -2.94 -10.93 2.07
CA PRO A 147 -4.15 -10.90 2.87
C PRO A 147 -4.81 -9.51 2.99
N PHE A 148 -4.22 -8.48 2.40
CA PHE A 148 -4.61 -7.09 2.64
C PHE A 148 -5.03 -6.35 1.36
N PHE A 149 -4.21 -6.38 0.31
CA PHE A 149 -4.28 -5.46 -0.82
C PHE A 149 -5.61 -5.51 -1.59
N ALA A 150 -6.00 -6.69 -2.05
CA ALA A 150 -7.30 -6.87 -2.72
C ALA A 150 -8.45 -6.59 -1.76
N LYS A 151 -8.36 -7.12 -0.54
CA LYS A 151 -9.35 -6.95 0.52
C LYS A 151 -9.64 -5.49 0.85
N ALA A 152 -8.60 -4.69 1.05
CA ALA A 152 -8.73 -3.28 1.37
C ALA A 152 -9.50 -2.52 0.29
N LEU A 153 -9.18 -2.73 -0.99
CA LEU A 153 -9.87 -2.07 -2.08
C LEU A 153 -11.31 -2.53 -2.24
N VAL A 154 -11.54 -3.84 -2.22
CA VAL A 154 -12.88 -4.43 -2.31
C VAL A 154 -13.78 -3.86 -1.21
N ASN A 155 -13.31 -3.84 0.03
CA ASN A 155 -14.06 -3.28 1.15
C ASN A 155 -14.37 -1.79 0.99
N ARG A 156 -13.42 -0.98 0.48
CA ARG A 156 -13.63 0.45 0.20
C ARG A 156 -14.66 0.68 -0.90
N TYR A 157 -14.62 -0.12 -1.97
CA TYR A 157 -15.60 -0.01 -3.05
C TYR A 157 -16.98 -0.47 -2.58
N TRP A 158 -17.06 -1.54 -1.80
CA TRP A 158 -18.31 -1.96 -1.16
C TRP A 158 -18.89 -0.83 -0.29
N LYS A 159 -18.08 -0.25 0.59
CA LYS A 159 -18.49 0.91 1.41
C LYS A 159 -18.94 2.10 0.58
N HIS A 160 -18.24 2.38 -0.52
CA HIS A 160 -18.62 3.50 -1.40
C HIS A 160 -20.04 3.35 -1.93
N PHE A 161 -20.41 2.17 -2.40
CA PHE A 161 -21.74 1.92 -2.97
C PHE A 161 -22.82 1.71 -1.91
N PHE A 162 -22.51 1.03 -0.81
CA PHE A 162 -23.49 0.64 0.21
C PHE A 162 -23.43 1.48 1.49
N LYS A 163 -22.57 2.49 1.55
CA LYS A 163 -22.40 3.40 2.71
C LYS A 163 -21.80 2.73 3.96
N ARG A 164 -21.70 1.40 3.98
CA ARG A 164 -21.12 0.60 5.05
C ARG A 164 -20.20 -0.46 4.46
N GLY A 165 -18.99 -0.61 5.00
CA GLY A 165 -18.05 -1.66 4.62
C GLY A 165 -18.46 -3.02 5.16
N LEU A 166 -17.90 -4.06 4.58
CA LEU A 166 -17.95 -5.41 5.17
C LEU A 166 -17.07 -5.47 6.41
N ILE A 167 -16.00 -4.65 6.44
CA ILE A 167 -15.17 -4.35 7.61
C ILE A 167 -15.31 -2.85 7.89
N GLU A 168 -15.59 -2.48 9.13
CA GLU A 168 -15.70 -1.09 9.58
C GLU A 168 -14.84 -0.85 10.84
N PRO A 169 -14.05 0.22 10.88
CA PRO A 169 -13.73 1.14 9.78
C PRO A 169 -13.00 0.45 8.63
N GLU A 170 -13.10 1.00 7.40
CA GLU A 170 -12.55 0.38 6.18
C GLU A 170 -11.00 0.26 6.16
N ASP A 171 -10.33 0.98 7.03
CA ASP A 171 -8.88 1.00 7.21
C ASP A 171 -8.43 0.29 8.49
N ASP A 172 -9.25 -0.62 9.02
CA ASP A 172 -9.00 -1.36 10.26
C ASP A 172 -9.16 -2.88 10.05
N ILE A 173 -8.44 -3.38 9.01
CA ILE A 173 -8.39 -4.81 8.68
C ILE A 173 -7.46 -5.51 9.66
N ARG A 174 -8.04 -6.31 10.56
CA ARG A 174 -7.32 -7.04 11.62
C ARG A 174 -8.10 -8.26 12.09
N ASP A 175 -7.38 -9.21 12.71
CA ASP A 175 -7.96 -10.46 13.18
C ASP A 175 -9.07 -10.24 14.21
N SER A 176 -8.98 -9.19 15.04
CA SER A 176 -9.99 -8.82 16.04
C SER A 176 -11.16 -7.99 15.49
N ASN A 177 -11.15 -7.66 14.20
CA ASN A 177 -12.22 -6.94 13.50
C ASN A 177 -12.69 -7.73 12.27
N PRO A 178 -13.36 -8.87 12.44
CA PRO A 178 -13.75 -9.74 11.33
C PRO A 178 -14.83 -9.06 10.46
N PRO A 179 -14.88 -9.39 9.17
CA PRO A 179 -15.92 -8.88 8.27
C PRO A 179 -17.31 -9.38 8.69
N THR A 180 -18.33 -8.56 8.45
CA THR A 180 -19.73 -8.89 8.71
C THR A 180 -20.23 -10.04 7.83
N ASN A 181 -19.63 -10.25 6.66
CA ASN A 181 -19.87 -11.39 5.77
C ASN A 181 -18.53 -11.83 5.17
N PRO A 182 -17.82 -12.79 5.81
CA PRO A 182 -16.50 -13.24 5.35
C PRO A 182 -16.56 -13.97 4.00
N GLU A 183 -17.60 -14.72 3.72
CA GLU A 183 -17.75 -15.47 2.47
C GLU A 183 -17.90 -14.52 1.27
N LEU A 184 -18.73 -13.49 1.41
CA LEU A 184 -18.91 -12.46 0.39
C LEU A 184 -17.62 -11.71 0.13
N LEU A 185 -16.92 -11.27 1.19
CA LEU A 185 -15.66 -10.55 1.04
C LEU A 185 -14.63 -11.41 0.32
N ALA A 186 -14.46 -12.67 0.73
CA ALA A 186 -13.52 -13.61 0.08
C ALA A 186 -13.87 -13.87 -1.39
N ALA A 187 -15.15 -14.00 -1.71
CA ALA A 187 -15.59 -14.19 -3.10
C ALA A 187 -15.28 -12.97 -3.98
N LEU A 188 -15.50 -11.76 -3.45
CA LEU A 188 -15.17 -10.50 -4.16
C LEU A 188 -13.67 -10.31 -4.31
N GLU A 189 -12.88 -10.62 -3.27
CA GLU A 189 -11.41 -10.60 -3.32
C GLU A 189 -10.89 -11.52 -4.42
N LYS A 190 -11.34 -12.78 -4.40
CA LYS A 190 -10.96 -13.77 -5.40
C LYS A 190 -11.33 -13.31 -6.81
N HIS A 191 -12.55 -12.82 -7.00
CA HIS A 191 -12.99 -12.31 -8.30
C HIS A 191 -12.12 -11.14 -8.79
N PHE A 192 -11.77 -10.23 -7.91
CA PHE A 192 -10.93 -9.07 -8.23
C PHE A 192 -9.51 -9.49 -8.62
N ILE A 193 -8.90 -10.45 -7.91
CA ILE A 193 -7.59 -11.02 -8.25
C ILE A 193 -7.66 -11.78 -9.58
N ASP A 194 -8.64 -12.66 -9.76
CA ASP A 194 -8.80 -13.47 -10.97
C ASP A 194 -9.06 -12.61 -12.22
N SER A 195 -9.68 -11.44 -12.08
CA SER A 195 -9.87 -10.48 -13.16
C SER A 195 -8.60 -9.69 -13.53
N GLY A 196 -7.47 -9.95 -12.86
CA GLY A 196 -6.23 -9.19 -13.03
C GLY A 196 -6.32 -7.78 -12.46
N PHE A 197 -6.93 -7.64 -11.30
CA PHE A 197 -7.13 -6.36 -10.60
C PHE A 197 -7.89 -5.31 -11.41
N ASP A 198 -8.91 -5.77 -12.16
CA ASP A 198 -9.76 -4.92 -13.01
C ASP A 198 -10.76 -4.13 -12.17
N LEU A 199 -10.55 -2.80 -12.09
CA LEU A 199 -11.42 -1.90 -11.31
C LEU A 199 -12.84 -1.79 -11.87
N LYS A 200 -13.00 -1.81 -13.19
CA LYS A 200 -14.33 -1.68 -13.82
C LYS A 200 -15.13 -2.95 -13.62
N GLU A 201 -14.48 -4.11 -13.70
CA GLU A 201 -15.14 -5.39 -13.43
C GLU A 201 -15.52 -5.52 -11.96
N LEU A 202 -14.68 -5.07 -11.02
CA LEU A 202 -15.04 -4.99 -9.60
C LEU A 202 -16.30 -4.13 -9.37
N VAL A 203 -16.33 -2.93 -9.96
CA VAL A 203 -17.51 -2.03 -9.87
C VAL A 203 -18.74 -2.72 -10.44
N ARG A 204 -18.61 -3.36 -11.60
CA ARG A 204 -19.70 -4.07 -12.27
C ARG A 204 -20.29 -5.17 -11.39
N VAL A 205 -19.45 -6.03 -10.83
CA VAL A 205 -19.90 -7.14 -9.97
C VAL A 205 -20.59 -6.61 -8.72
N ILE A 206 -20.03 -5.61 -8.06
CA ILE A 206 -20.63 -5.00 -6.88
C ILE A 206 -22.01 -4.39 -7.22
N THR A 207 -22.12 -3.65 -8.33
CA THR A 207 -23.35 -2.93 -8.67
C THR A 207 -24.43 -3.83 -9.31
N LEU A 208 -24.05 -4.94 -9.91
CA LEU A 208 -24.98 -5.95 -10.45
C LEU A 208 -25.40 -6.99 -9.41
N SER A 209 -24.89 -6.91 -8.19
CA SER A 209 -25.31 -7.80 -7.12
C SER A 209 -26.82 -7.67 -6.87
N LEU A 210 -27.52 -8.83 -6.78
CA LEU A 210 -28.96 -8.89 -6.50
C LEU A 210 -29.37 -8.29 -5.17
N ILE A 211 -28.41 -7.90 -4.33
CA ILE A 211 -28.68 -7.23 -3.05
C ILE A 211 -29.35 -5.87 -3.24
N HIS A 212 -29.34 -5.32 -4.45
CA HIS A 212 -30.03 -4.07 -4.79
C HIS A 212 -31.50 -4.24 -5.17
N ILE A 213 -31.93 -5.48 -5.34
CA ILE A 213 -33.30 -5.81 -5.70
C ILE A 213 -34.04 -6.27 -4.45
#